data_2717914f5480582c700a1eb4df433935
#
_entry.id   2717914f5480582c700a1eb4df433935
#
_cell.length_a   1.000
_cell.length_b   1.000
_cell.length_c   1.000
_cell.angle_alpha   90.00
_cell.angle_beta   90.00
_cell.angle_gamma   90.00
#
_symmetry.space_group_name_H-M   'P 1'
#
loop_
_entity.id
_entity.type
_entity.pdbx_description
1 polymer ?
#
loop_
_entity_poly.entity_id
_entity_poly.type
_entity_poly.pdbx_seq_one_letter_code
_entity_poly.pdbx_strand_id
1 'polypeptide(L)'
;MPTSESAVSDPLASVSAVIPSAGLHQRLVMAALEQMDSGHLRLQLPDGTVRHLGTQGHASSATLTILRPAFFTRVLLHGDVGFGEAYVEGDCDTDDIEKLIAWAILNLDKSPAFSGSRTKKLGLNLLQVTNRIQHLLRPNSRSTARRNIAEHYDLGNEFYQLWLDPTMTYSSARWKSPGQTLEEAQIEKYDALCQQLKLTAADHVLEIGSGWGGFASHAVHTYGCRVTSVTISQKQHDYAAARFQREGIADRIDLRLQDYRDITGTFDKVVSIEMMEALGDKYLETYFAKIHEVVAPNGLVALQYITCPDSRHGQMKRGIDWIQKHIFPGSLLLSIGRVSHAAQRTGDLFLHKLDDLGLDYARTLREWHTTFNARLPAVRGLGFDDRFIRRWNYYLLYCAAAFAMRNISVVQATYTRPNNPLLR
;
A
#
# COMPACT_ATOMS: atom_id res chain seq x y z
N MET A 1 -14.74 56.94 70.16
CA MET A 1 -13.70 56.77 69.11
C MET A 1 -14.06 55.58 68.29
N PRO A 2 -14.54 55.74 67.06
CA PRO A 2 -14.82 54.63 66.17
C PRO A 2 -13.68 54.47 65.18
N THR A 3 -13.27 53.21 65.02
CA THR A 3 -12.32 52.72 64.00
C THR A 3 -13.00 52.57 62.67
N SER A 4 -12.38 53.14 61.64
CA SER A 4 -12.79 53.08 60.22
C SER A 4 -12.36 51.75 59.63
N GLU A 5 -13.32 50.94 59.13
CA GLU A 5 -13.07 49.84 58.21
C GLU A 5 -12.94 50.37 56.80
N SER A 6 -11.81 50.12 56.20
CA SER A 6 -11.56 50.40 54.77
C SER A 6 -11.99 49.17 53.97
N ALA A 7 -12.98 49.35 53.10
CA ALA A 7 -13.39 48.39 52.12
C ALA A 7 -12.28 48.20 51.06
N VAL A 8 -11.75 46.99 50.92
CA VAL A 8 -10.87 46.55 49.84
C VAL A 8 -11.76 46.13 48.68
N SER A 9 -11.77 46.91 47.63
CA SER A 9 -12.40 46.56 46.34
C SER A 9 -11.50 45.57 45.57
N ASP A 10 -12.03 44.41 45.34
CA ASP A 10 -11.42 43.36 44.51
C ASP A 10 -11.62 43.66 43.05
N PRO A 11 -10.59 43.86 42.21
CA PRO A 11 -10.74 44.05 40.80
C PRO A 11 -10.60 42.65 40.13
N LEU A 12 -11.69 41.90 39.98
CA LEU A 12 -11.77 40.83 39.02
C LEU A 12 -11.70 41.42 37.61
N ALA A 13 -10.47 41.63 37.16
CA ALA A 13 -10.19 41.94 35.77
C ALA A 13 -10.57 40.73 34.93
N SER A 14 -11.64 40.88 34.14
CA SER A 14 -12.00 39.97 33.08
C SER A 14 -10.86 39.91 32.04
N VAL A 15 -10.06 38.85 32.12
CA VAL A 15 -9.12 38.49 31.06
C VAL A 15 -9.96 37.98 29.90
N SER A 16 -10.36 38.89 28.99
CA SER A 16 -10.80 38.51 27.67
C SER A 16 -9.67 37.76 26.99
N ALA A 17 -9.79 36.44 26.90
CA ALA A 17 -8.90 35.63 26.09
C ALA A 17 -8.98 36.15 24.64
N VAL A 18 -7.93 36.83 24.20
CA VAL A 18 -7.75 37.24 22.80
C VAL A 18 -7.63 35.95 22.00
N ILE A 19 -8.70 35.54 21.32
CA ILE A 19 -8.67 34.44 20.37
C ILE A 19 -7.71 34.87 19.24
N PRO A 20 -6.56 34.17 19.04
CA PRO A 20 -5.65 34.56 17.97
C PRO A 20 -6.38 34.46 16.65
N SER A 21 -6.32 35.50 15.82
CA SER A 21 -6.87 35.46 14.47
C SER A 21 -6.31 34.26 13.73
N ALA A 22 -7.16 33.42 13.14
CA ALA A 22 -6.75 32.24 12.38
C ALA A 22 -5.67 32.62 11.36
N GLY A 23 -4.51 31.95 11.42
CA GLY A 23 -3.38 32.21 10.52
C GLY A 23 -3.80 31.98 9.05
N LEU A 24 -3.08 32.61 8.11
CA LEU A 24 -3.38 32.48 6.68
C LEU A 24 -3.50 31.01 6.23
N HIS A 25 -2.60 30.15 6.69
CA HIS A 25 -2.60 28.71 6.36
C HIS A 25 -3.87 28.01 6.85
N GLN A 26 -4.32 28.32 8.06
CA GLN A 26 -5.57 27.78 8.60
C GLN A 26 -6.77 28.21 7.76
N ARG A 27 -6.85 29.49 7.39
CA ARG A 27 -7.96 29.98 6.55
C ARG A 27 -8.01 29.31 5.18
N LEU A 28 -6.85 29.12 4.54
CA LEU A 28 -6.78 28.48 3.23
C LEU A 28 -7.15 26.99 3.29
N VAL A 29 -6.66 26.25 4.30
CA VAL A 29 -7.00 24.85 4.49
C VAL A 29 -8.48 24.68 4.84
N MET A 30 -9.01 25.53 5.72
CA MET A 30 -10.43 25.49 6.07
C MET A 30 -11.33 25.77 4.86
N ALA A 31 -11.00 26.77 4.03
CA ALA A 31 -11.75 27.05 2.80
C ALA A 31 -11.73 25.88 1.81
N ALA A 32 -10.62 25.12 1.76
CA ALA A 32 -10.58 23.89 0.96
C ALA A 32 -11.41 22.75 1.55
N LEU A 33 -11.38 22.56 2.86
CA LEU A 33 -12.19 21.56 3.56
C LEU A 33 -13.69 21.83 3.47
N GLU A 34 -14.11 23.10 3.52
CA GLU A 34 -15.51 23.51 3.39
C GLU A 34 -16.13 23.18 2.03
N GLN A 35 -15.31 22.98 1.00
CA GLN A 35 -15.78 22.49 -0.31
C GLN A 35 -16.02 20.97 -0.34
N MET A 36 -15.54 20.23 0.67
CA MET A 36 -15.65 18.79 0.79
C MET A 36 -16.94 18.38 1.50
N ASP A 37 -18.06 18.42 0.79
CA ASP A 37 -19.41 18.27 1.34
C ASP A 37 -19.99 16.85 1.15
N SER A 38 -19.28 15.92 0.50
CA SER A 38 -19.72 14.52 0.36
C SER A 38 -19.47 13.77 1.67
N GLY A 39 -20.52 13.17 2.22
CA GLY A 39 -20.45 12.54 3.54
C GLY A 39 -20.53 13.56 4.69
N HIS A 40 -19.93 13.24 5.82
CA HIS A 40 -19.88 14.12 6.98
C HIS A 40 -18.52 14.06 7.65
N LEU A 41 -17.95 15.21 8.01
CA LEU A 41 -16.77 15.32 8.86
C LEU A 41 -17.07 16.18 10.09
N ARG A 42 -16.86 15.60 11.28
CA ARG A 42 -16.76 16.35 12.53
C ARG A 42 -15.31 16.80 12.72
N LEU A 43 -15.05 18.07 12.56
CA LEU A 43 -13.73 18.68 12.68
C LEU A 43 -13.62 19.46 13.98
N GLN A 44 -12.63 19.12 14.83
CA GLN A 44 -12.30 19.90 16.03
C GLN A 44 -10.99 20.65 15.80
N LEU A 45 -10.99 21.95 16.04
CA LEU A 45 -9.84 22.84 15.90
C LEU A 45 -9.04 22.92 17.20
N PRO A 46 -7.77 23.42 17.16
CA PRO A 46 -6.91 23.52 18.35
C PRO A 46 -7.46 24.40 19.46
N ASP A 47 -8.34 25.35 19.14
CA ASP A 47 -9.04 26.21 20.11
C ASP A 47 -10.28 25.57 20.74
N GLY A 48 -10.55 24.29 20.41
CA GLY A 48 -11.73 23.55 20.86
C GLY A 48 -12.97 23.76 20.01
N THR A 49 -12.96 24.68 19.04
CA THR A 49 -14.09 24.91 18.13
C THR A 49 -14.40 23.66 17.32
N VAL A 50 -15.68 23.26 17.28
CA VAL A 50 -16.16 22.14 16.47
C VAL A 50 -16.86 22.67 15.21
N ARG A 51 -16.51 22.11 14.07
CA ARG A 51 -17.13 22.35 12.77
C ARG A 51 -17.72 21.07 12.23
N HIS A 52 -18.81 21.16 11.52
CA HIS A 52 -19.45 20.06 10.80
C HIS A 52 -19.42 20.38 9.30
N LEU A 53 -18.77 19.53 8.52
CA LEU A 53 -18.66 19.65 7.07
C LEU A 53 -19.50 18.56 6.42
N GLY A 54 -20.26 18.88 5.39
CA GLY A 54 -21.20 17.97 4.75
C GLY A 54 -22.46 17.70 5.56
N THR A 55 -23.13 16.57 5.33
CA THR A 55 -24.46 16.25 5.88
C THR A 55 -24.34 15.40 7.13
N GLN A 56 -24.77 15.94 8.28
CA GLN A 56 -24.81 15.18 9.54
C GLN A 56 -25.73 13.96 9.42
N GLY A 57 -25.32 12.85 10.05
CA GLY A 57 -26.05 11.58 9.98
C GLY A 57 -25.81 10.78 8.70
N HIS A 58 -24.92 11.26 7.80
CA HIS A 58 -24.55 10.50 6.62
C HIS A 58 -23.80 9.20 7.00
N ALA A 59 -24.05 8.10 6.25
CA ALA A 59 -23.42 6.81 6.50
C ALA A 59 -21.87 6.86 6.47
N SER A 60 -21.32 7.70 5.56
CA SER A 60 -19.89 7.99 5.50
C SER A 60 -19.58 9.19 6.40
N SER A 61 -19.43 8.93 7.71
CA SER A 61 -19.08 9.94 8.71
C SER A 61 -17.71 9.66 9.29
N ALA A 62 -16.91 10.73 9.47
CA ALA A 62 -15.57 10.68 10.02
C ALA A 62 -15.34 11.78 11.05
N THR A 63 -14.29 11.66 11.86
CA THR A 63 -13.83 12.68 12.78
C THR A 63 -12.40 13.08 12.46
N LEU A 64 -12.05 14.33 12.73
CA LEU A 64 -10.68 14.84 12.70
C LEU A 64 -10.50 15.84 13.83
N THR A 65 -9.55 15.60 14.71
CA THR A 65 -9.14 16.54 15.76
C THR A 65 -7.78 17.11 15.41
N ILE A 66 -7.71 18.40 15.15
CA ILE A 66 -6.45 19.11 14.93
C ILE A 66 -5.92 19.54 16.30
N LEU A 67 -4.77 19.01 16.67
CA LEU A 67 -4.13 19.21 17.98
C LEU A 67 -3.15 20.37 17.95
N ARG A 68 -2.44 20.57 16.82
CA ARG A 68 -1.41 21.61 16.67
C ARG A 68 -1.57 22.41 15.38
N PRO A 69 -1.35 23.75 15.41
CA PRO A 69 -1.43 24.59 14.21
C PRO A 69 -0.48 24.19 13.09
N ALA A 70 0.60 23.44 13.37
CA ALA A 70 1.53 22.91 12.38
C ALA A 70 0.84 22.05 11.31
N PHE A 71 -0.29 21.40 11.66
CA PHE A 71 -1.16 20.68 10.73
C PHE A 71 -1.48 21.50 9.46
N PHE A 72 -1.93 22.73 9.64
CA PHE A 72 -2.35 23.57 8.52
C PHE A 72 -1.21 23.89 7.55
N THR A 73 0.00 24.12 8.08
CA THR A 73 1.18 24.36 7.26
C THR A 73 1.59 23.12 6.48
N ARG A 74 1.59 21.92 7.12
CA ARG A 74 1.95 20.67 6.45
C ARG A 74 0.96 20.34 5.33
N VAL A 75 -0.33 20.42 5.62
CA VAL A 75 -1.39 20.10 4.64
C VAL A 75 -1.36 21.10 3.48
N LEU A 76 -1.18 22.40 3.74
CA LEU A 76 -1.14 23.42 2.68
C LEU A 76 0.06 23.22 1.75
N LEU A 77 1.24 22.88 2.30
CA LEU A 77 2.48 22.76 1.53
C LEU A 77 2.64 21.41 0.84
N HIS A 78 2.13 20.32 1.43
CA HIS A 78 2.40 18.95 0.98
C HIS A 78 1.13 18.14 0.67
N GLY A 79 -0.07 18.72 0.77
CA GLY A 79 -1.34 18.07 0.44
C GLY A 79 -1.58 16.79 1.26
N ASP A 80 -1.90 15.70 0.58
CA ASP A 80 -2.14 14.37 1.15
C ASP A 80 -0.92 13.79 1.88
N VAL A 81 0.29 14.01 1.34
CA VAL A 81 1.54 13.63 2.02
C VAL A 81 1.67 14.38 3.34
N GLY A 82 1.43 15.70 3.34
CA GLY A 82 1.47 16.55 4.54
C GLY A 82 0.42 16.16 5.58
N PHE A 83 -0.75 15.69 5.14
CA PHE A 83 -1.78 15.16 6.02
C PHE A 83 -1.30 13.91 6.78
N GLY A 84 -0.77 12.91 6.06
CA GLY A 84 -0.23 11.72 6.68
C GLY A 84 0.97 12.01 7.61
N GLU A 85 1.84 12.94 7.22
CA GLU A 85 2.94 13.42 8.08
C GLU A 85 2.42 14.09 9.35
N ALA A 86 1.38 14.93 9.25
CA ALA A 86 0.75 15.57 10.40
C ALA A 86 0.16 14.55 11.37
N TYR A 87 -0.47 13.49 10.85
CA TYR A 87 -0.96 12.39 11.68
C TYR A 87 0.20 11.66 12.39
N VAL A 88 1.24 11.28 11.66
CA VAL A 88 2.40 10.57 12.22
C VAL A 88 3.12 11.38 13.30
N GLU A 89 3.25 12.69 13.10
CA GLU A 89 3.86 13.61 14.07
C GLU A 89 2.93 13.97 15.25
N GLY A 90 1.65 13.56 15.21
CA GLY A 90 0.67 13.89 16.26
C GLY A 90 0.18 15.34 16.19
N ASP A 91 0.21 16.00 15.03
CA ASP A 91 -0.41 17.31 14.84
C ASP A 91 -1.93 17.23 14.73
N CYS A 92 -2.44 16.04 14.40
CA CYS A 92 -3.87 15.71 14.39
C CYS A 92 -4.11 14.26 14.84
N ASP A 93 -5.37 13.96 15.14
CA ASP A 93 -5.83 12.61 15.49
C ASP A 93 -7.24 12.35 14.99
N THR A 94 -7.64 11.08 14.97
CA THR A 94 -8.96 10.61 14.57
C THR A 94 -9.29 9.34 15.34
N ASP A 95 -10.57 9.08 15.55
CA ASP A 95 -11.06 7.81 16.12
C ASP A 95 -10.99 6.65 15.11
N ASP A 96 -11.01 6.96 13.81
CA ASP A 96 -10.98 5.95 12.74
C ASP A 96 -10.29 6.50 11.49
N ILE A 97 -9.03 6.09 11.30
CA ILE A 97 -8.22 6.51 10.15
C ILE A 97 -8.88 6.07 8.83
N GLU A 98 -9.41 4.85 8.79
CA GLU A 98 -10.01 4.31 7.57
C GLU A 98 -11.23 5.13 7.14
N LYS A 99 -12.12 5.47 8.07
CA LYS A 99 -13.28 6.33 7.77
C LYS A 99 -12.86 7.72 7.33
N LEU A 100 -11.83 8.28 7.97
CA LEU A 100 -11.33 9.61 7.61
C LEU A 100 -10.75 9.63 6.20
N ILE A 101 -9.95 8.63 5.83
CA ILE A 101 -9.42 8.49 4.46
C ILE A 101 -10.53 8.20 3.46
N ALA A 102 -11.50 7.35 3.79
CA ALA A 102 -12.67 7.09 2.94
C ALA A 102 -13.48 8.38 2.66
N TRP A 103 -13.70 9.21 3.71
CA TRP A 103 -14.32 10.53 3.53
C TRP A 103 -13.49 11.44 2.62
N ALA A 104 -12.17 11.47 2.77
CA ALA A 104 -11.28 12.23 1.89
C ALA A 104 -11.37 11.74 0.43
N ILE A 105 -11.41 10.43 0.20
CA ILE A 105 -11.54 9.81 -1.13
C ILE A 105 -12.87 10.20 -1.79
N LEU A 106 -13.99 10.24 -1.05
CA LEU A 106 -15.28 10.69 -1.56
C LEU A 106 -15.25 12.13 -2.08
N ASN A 107 -14.33 12.95 -1.60
CA ASN A 107 -14.20 14.36 -1.90
C ASN A 107 -13.02 14.72 -2.82
N LEU A 108 -12.31 13.73 -3.38
CA LEU A 108 -11.11 13.96 -4.20
C LEU A 108 -11.35 14.92 -5.38
N ASP A 109 -12.52 14.86 -6.00
CA ASP A 109 -12.84 15.70 -7.17
C ASP A 109 -13.26 17.13 -6.79
N LYS A 110 -13.61 17.37 -5.50
CA LYS A 110 -14.08 18.64 -4.99
C LYS A 110 -12.98 19.54 -4.45
N SER A 111 -11.86 18.96 -4.01
CA SER A 111 -10.73 19.72 -3.49
C SER A 111 -9.44 19.46 -4.28
N PRO A 112 -9.09 20.35 -5.22
CA PRO A 112 -7.85 20.26 -5.99
C PRO A 112 -6.57 20.22 -5.13
N ALA A 113 -6.64 20.75 -3.91
CA ALA A 113 -5.52 20.78 -2.97
C ALA A 113 -5.16 19.38 -2.45
N PHE A 114 -6.16 18.45 -2.37
CA PHE A 114 -5.96 17.08 -1.90
C PHE A 114 -5.90 16.07 -3.04
N SER A 115 -6.34 16.40 -4.25
CA SER A 115 -6.52 15.42 -5.33
C SER A 115 -5.35 15.27 -6.27
N GLY A 116 -4.33 16.11 -6.21
CA GLY A 116 -3.31 16.15 -7.26
C GLY A 116 -3.89 16.40 -8.68
N SER A 117 -5.18 16.77 -8.77
CA SER A 117 -6.02 16.80 -9.94
C SER A 117 -5.72 17.96 -10.90
N ARG A 118 -6.25 17.82 -12.12
CA ARG A 118 -6.06 18.59 -13.36
C ARG A 118 -6.11 20.13 -13.28
N THR A 119 -6.58 20.74 -12.23
CA THR A 119 -6.66 22.20 -12.11
C THR A 119 -5.36 22.79 -11.59
N LYS A 120 -4.38 22.86 -12.48
CA LYS A 120 -3.20 23.71 -12.35
C LYS A 120 -3.64 25.17 -12.41
N LYS A 121 -4.02 25.76 -11.29
CA LYS A 121 -4.03 27.23 -11.17
C LYS A 121 -3.48 27.61 -9.81
N LEU A 122 -2.37 28.30 -9.87
CA LEU A 122 -1.59 29.05 -8.89
C LEU A 122 -0.55 28.30 -8.03
N GLY A 123 0.72 28.41 -8.43
CA GLY A 123 1.81 28.98 -7.64
C GLY A 123 2.38 28.21 -6.42
N LEU A 124 1.75 27.15 -5.90
CA LEU A 124 2.16 26.49 -4.65
C LEU A 124 2.96 25.18 -4.84
N ASN A 125 3.37 24.87 -6.06
CA ASN A 125 3.97 23.57 -6.41
C ASN A 125 5.51 23.49 -6.33
N LEU A 126 6.19 24.42 -5.66
CA LEU A 126 7.67 24.40 -5.62
C LEU A 126 8.20 23.15 -4.88
N LEU A 127 7.48 22.68 -3.86
CA LEU A 127 7.87 21.50 -3.06
C LEU A 127 7.48 20.15 -3.71
N GLN A 128 6.45 20.12 -4.56
CA GLN A 128 6.20 18.95 -5.42
C GLN A 128 7.34 18.74 -6.43
N VAL A 129 8.00 19.81 -6.86
CA VAL A 129 9.18 19.73 -7.74
C VAL A 129 10.36 19.09 -7.02
N THR A 130 10.62 19.43 -5.76
CA THR A 130 11.75 18.83 -4.99
C THR A 130 11.50 17.35 -4.66
N ASN A 131 10.29 16.96 -4.27
CA ASN A 131 9.91 15.56 -4.07
C ASN A 131 10.02 14.77 -5.39
N ARG A 132 9.60 15.36 -6.51
CA ARG A 132 9.72 14.75 -7.83
C ARG A 132 11.16 14.55 -8.28
N ILE A 133 12.06 15.51 -7.98
CA ILE A 133 13.50 15.38 -8.26
C ILE A 133 14.11 14.24 -7.44
N GLN A 134 13.78 14.12 -6.16
CA GLN A 134 14.26 13.02 -5.32
C GLN A 134 13.77 11.65 -5.79
N HIS A 135 12.53 11.53 -6.29
CA HIS A 135 12.01 10.29 -6.85
C HIS A 135 12.64 9.95 -8.21
N LEU A 136 12.86 10.94 -9.07
CA LEU A 136 13.54 10.75 -10.35
C LEU A 136 15.01 10.32 -10.19
N LEU A 137 15.62 10.64 -9.05
CA LEU A 137 16.99 10.24 -8.69
C LEU A 137 17.07 8.80 -8.10
N ARG A 138 15.93 8.10 -7.92
CA ARG A 138 15.87 6.70 -7.44
C ARG A 138 15.28 5.75 -8.52
N PRO A 139 15.87 5.66 -9.73
CA PRO A 139 15.39 4.70 -10.73
C PRO A 139 15.61 3.27 -10.20
N ASN A 140 14.70 2.33 -10.48
CA ASN A 140 14.84 0.92 -10.11
C ASN A 140 15.88 0.21 -11.03
N SER A 141 17.08 0.76 -11.10
CA SER A 141 18.25 0.11 -11.70
C SER A 141 18.64 -1.13 -10.86
N ARG A 142 19.46 -2.02 -11.40
CA ARG A 142 19.90 -3.24 -10.67
C ARG A 142 20.45 -2.95 -9.27
N SER A 143 21.25 -1.88 -9.12
CA SER A 143 21.82 -1.48 -7.82
C SER A 143 20.82 -0.82 -6.90
N THR A 144 19.93 -0.01 -7.45
CA THR A 144 18.94 0.76 -6.67
C THR A 144 17.75 -0.12 -6.25
N ALA A 145 17.34 -1.09 -7.08
CA ALA A 145 16.28 -2.03 -6.75
C ALA A 145 16.64 -2.88 -5.50
N ARG A 146 17.87 -3.41 -5.43
CA ARG A 146 18.35 -4.11 -4.23
C ARG A 146 18.32 -3.24 -2.98
N ARG A 147 18.74 -1.97 -3.09
CA ARG A 147 18.73 -1.05 -1.96
C ARG A 147 17.31 -0.68 -1.52
N ASN A 148 16.40 -0.36 -2.45
CA ASN A 148 15.01 -0.01 -2.14
C ASN A 148 14.27 -1.17 -1.47
N ILE A 149 14.50 -2.41 -1.93
CA ILE A 149 13.96 -3.62 -1.31
C ILE A 149 14.59 -3.85 0.06
N ALA A 150 15.92 -3.69 0.20
CA ALA A 150 16.59 -3.82 1.49
C ALA A 150 16.05 -2.81 2.51
N GLU A 151 15.93 -1.52 2.14
CA GLU A 151 15.40 -0.47 3.03
C GLU A 151 14.00 -0.80 3.57
N HIS A 152 13.13 -1.41 2.75
CA HIS A 152 11.78 -1.80 3.20
C HIS A 152 11.78 -3.04 4.09
N TYR A 153 12.56 -4.10 3.72
CA TYR A 153 12.63 -5.35 4.47
C TYR A 153 13.66 -5.33 5.61
N ASP A 154 14.41 -4.23 5.80
CA ASP A 154 15.37 -4.05 6.89
C ASP A 154 14.73 -3.94 8.29
N LEU A 155 13.38 -3.82 8.36
CA LEU A 155 12.62 -3.94 9.60
C LEU A 155 12.82 -5.30 10.31
N GLY A 156 13.33 -6.30 9.57
CA GLY A 156 13.66 -7.62 10.11
C GLY A 156 12.51 -8.62 10.05
N ASN A 157 12.85 -9.91 9.90
CA ASN A 157 11.85 -10.99 9.85
C ASN A 157 11.03 -11.05 11.14
N GLU A 158 11.65 -10.79 12.29
CA GLU A 158 11.01 -10.78 13.61
C GLU A 158 9.84 -9.79 13.68
N PHE A 159 10.00 -8.60 13.07
CA PHE A 159 8.94 -7.62 12.99
C PHE A 159 7.74 -8.12 12.17
N TYR A 160 7.98 -8.70 10.99
CA TYR A 160 6.91 -9.21 10.12
C TYR A 160 6.20 -10.40 10.74
N GLN A 161 6.90 -11.28 11.47
CA GLN A 161 6.33 -12.42 12.19
C GLN A 161 5.34 -12.03 13.29
N LEU A 162 5.40 -10.79 13.80
CA LEU A 162 4.48 -10.34 14.83
C LEU A 162 3.05 -10.17 14.33
N TRP A 163 2.85 -9.89 13.05
CA TRP A 163 1.55 -9.48 12.53
C TRP A 163 1.14 -10.12 11.19
N LEU A 164 2.06 -10.74 10.45
CA LEU A 164 1.69 -11.61 9.32
C LEU A 164 1.16 -12.96 9.82
N ASP A 165 0.45 -13.65 8.94
CA ASP A 165 0.02 -15.03 9.15
C ASP A 165 1.20 -16.02 9.17
N PRO A 166 1.02 -17.29 9.62
CA PRO A 166 2.12 -18.27 9.67
C PRO A 166 2.78 -18.57 8.32
N THR A 167 2.10 -18.34 7.20
CA THR A 167 2.71 -18.48 5.86
C THR A 167 3.71 -17.35 5.54
N MET A 168 3.78 -16.32 6.37
CA MET A 168 4.61 -15.13 6.16
C MET A 168 4.30 -14.44 4.84
N THR A 169 3.01 -14.24 4.56
CA THR A 169 2.57 -13.66 3.29
C THR A 169 2.28 -12.17 3.40
N TYR A 170 3.09 -11.37 2.71
CA TYR A 170 2.93 -9.92 2.65
C TYR A 170 2.38 -9.46 1.29
N SER A 171 1.16 -9.90 1.01
CA SER A 171 0.37 -9.57 -0.18
C SER A 171 -1.10 -9.85 0.08
N SER A 172 -2.02 -9.39 -0.78
CA SER A 172 -3.46 -9.62 -0.58
C SER A 172 -3.78 -11.11 -0.44
N ALA A 173 -4.57 -11.45 0.56
CA ALA A 173 -5.24 -12.75 0.64
C ALA A 173 -6.43 -12.83 -0.33
N ARG A 174 -7.04 -13.99 -0.48
CA ARG A 174 -8.31 -14.24 -1.19
C ARG A 174 -9.32 -14.83 -0.23
N TRP A 175 -10.40 -14.12 0.02
CA TRP A 175 -11.40 -14.47 1.02
C TRP A 175 -12.63 -15.11 0.36
N LYS A 176 -12.95 -16.36 0.71
CA LYS A 176 -14.15 -17.05 0.24
C LYS A 176 -15.35 -16.92 1.18
N SER A 177 -15.07 -16.73 2.48
CA SER A 177 -16.14 -16.65 3.48
C SER A 177 -15.78 -15.68 4.61
N PRO A 178 -16.78 -15.16 5.35
CA PRO A 178 -16.54 -14.28 6.50
C PRO A 178 -15.74 -14.93 7.64
N GLY A 179 -15.91 -16.22 7.86
CA GLY A 179 -15.31 -16.96 8.98
C GLY A 179 -13.89 -17.48 8.76
N GLN A 180 -13.31 -17.28 7.55
CA GLN A 180 -11.93 -17.69 7.30
C GLN A 180 -10.93 -16.93 8.15
N THR A 181 -9.88 -17.62 8.59
CA THR A 181 -8.66 -17.01 9.13
C THR A 181 -7.81 -16.40 8.02
N LEU A 182 -6.88 -15.50 8.38
CA LEU A 182 -5.96 -14.90 7.41
C LEU A 182 -5.08 -15.97 6.75
N GLU A 183 -4.60 -16.96 7.49
CA GLU A 183 -3.81 -18.08 6.96
C GLU A 183 -4.59 -18.87 5.90
N GLU A 184 -5.84 -19.28 6.20
CA GLU A 184 -6.70 -19.96 5.23
C GLU A 184 -6.94 -19.14 3.98
N ALA A 185 -7.12 -17.82 4.11
CA ALA A 185 -7.32 -16.92 2.98
C ALA A 185 -6.03 -16.71 2.16
N GLN A 186 -4.86 -16.76 2.78
CA GLN A 186 -3.57 -16.74 2.08
C GLN A 186 -3.30 -18.04 1.32
N ILE A 187 -3.62 -19.19 1.92
CA ILE A 187 -3.57 -20.49 1.26
C ILE A 187 -4.52 -20.52 0.06
N GLU A 188 -5.74 -20.03 0.23
CA GLU A 188 -6.72 -19.90 -0.86
C GLU A 188 -6.22 -19.03 -2.02
N LYS A 189 -5.53 -17.94 -1.73
CA LYS A 189 -4.90 -17.10 -2.75
C LYS A 189 -3.86 -17.89 -3.57
N TYR A 190 -3.02 -18.68 -2.91
CA TYR A 190 -2.02 -19.50 -3.58
C TYR A 190 -2.67 -20.61 -4.41
N ASP A 191 -3.66 -21.28 -3.85
CA ASP A 191 -4.39 -22.33 -4.55
C ASP A 191 -5.11 -21.82 -5.80
N ALA A 192 -5.75 -20.64 -5.71
CA ALA A 192 -6.37 -20.01 -6.86
C ALA A 192 -5.39 -19.72 -8.00
N LEU A 193 -4.15 -19.28 -7.70
CA LEU A 193 -3.10 -19.09 -8.69
C LEU A 193 -2.64 -20.42 -9.29
N CYS A 194 -2.46 -21.46 -8.48
CA CYS A 194 -2.11 -22.81 -8.93
C CYS A 194 -3.19 -23.38 -9.86
N GLN A 195 -4.48 -23.22 -9.52
CA GLN A 195 -5.60 -23.63 -10.35
C GLN A 195 -5.67 -22.85 -11.68
N GLN A 196 -5.44 -21.53 -11.65
CA GLN A 196 -5.37 -20.71 -12.86
C GLN A 196 -4.22 -21.14 -13.79
N LEU A 197 -3.10 -21.57 -13.22
CA LEU A 197 -1.97 -22.14 -13.94
C LEU A 197 -2.22 -23.59 -14.40
N LYS A 198 -3.31 -24.25 -13.95
CA LYS A 198 -3.57 -25.69 -14.16
C LYS A 198 -2.37 -26.53 -13.75
N LEU A 199 -1.82 -26.28 -12.55
CA LEU A 199 -0.61 -26.93 -12.06
C LEU A 199 -0.81 -28.45 -11.90
N THR A 200 0.22 -29.19 -12.30
CA THR A 200 0.38 -30.62 -12.13
C THR A 200 1.75 -30.96 -11.56
N ALA A 201 1.93 -32.19 -11.09
CA ALA A 201 3.22 -32.67 -10.57
C ALA A 201 4.34 -32.73 -11.63
N ALA A 202 3.99 -32.72 -12.92
CA ALA A 202 4.94 -32.72 -14.03
C ALA A 202 5.52 -31.32 -14.33
N ASP A 203 4.85 -30.26 -13.88
CA ASP A 203 5.22 -28.90 -14.23
C ASP A 203 6.47 -28.42 -13.51
N HIS A 204 7.25 -27.59 -14.21
CA HIS A 204 8.32 -26.79 -13.65
C HIS A 204 7.88 -25.32 -13.61
N VAL A 205 7.67 -24.78 -12.42
CA VAL A 205 7.16 -23.44 -12.19
C VAL A 205 8.33 -22.47 -11.96
N LEU A 206 8.28 -21.30 -12.59
CA LEU A 206 9.10 -20.15 -12.22
C LEU A 206 8.29 -19.21 -11.32
N GLU A 207 8.77 -18.96 -10.10
CA GLU A 207 8.27 -17.92 -9.21
C GLU A 207 9.22 -16.72 -9.24
N ILE A 208 8.70 -15.54 -9.65
CA ILE A 208 9.47 -14.29 -9.64
C ILE A 208 9.06 -13.47 -8.44
N GLY A 209 9.90 -13.44 -7.42
CA GLY A 209 9.63 -12.82 -6.11
C GLY A 209 9.19 -13.86 -5.07
N SER A 210 10.17 -14.60 -4.50
CA SER A 210 9.90 -15.69 -3.54
C SER A 210 9.24 -15.24 -2.24
N GLY A 211 9.35 -13.96 -1.87
CA GLY A 211 8.99 -13.54 -0.51
C GLY A 211 9.67 -14.46 0.52
N TRP A 212 8.94 -14.90 1.52
CA TRP A 212 9.41 -15.87 2.52
C TRP A 212 9.07 -17.33 2.16
N GLY A 213 8.80 -17.62 0.86
CA GLY A 213 8.63 -18.97 0.34
C GLY A 213 7.21 -19.54 0.44
N GLY A 214 6.19 -18.72 0.73
CA GLY A 214 4.82 -19.20 0.95
C GLY A 214 4.21 -19.87 -0.26
N PHE A 215 4.28 -19.28 -1.45
CA PHE A 215 3.72 -19.86 -2.67
C PHE A 215 4.48 -21.13 -3.09
N ALA A 216 5.82 -21.10 -3.12
CA ALA A 216 6.61 -22.27 -3.51
C ALA A 216 6.34 -23.46 -2.61
N SER A 217 6.25 -23.25 -1.28
CA SER A 217 5.88 -24.27 -0.31
C SER A 217 4.49 -24.86 -0.61
N HIS A 218 3.47 -24.03 -0.79
CA HIS A 218 2.11 -24.48 -1.12
C HIS A 218 2.07 -25.27 -2.44
N ALA A 219 2.72 -24.77 -3.49
CA ALA A 219 2.73 -25.42 -4.80
C ALA A 219 3.36 -26.82 -4.76
N VAL A 220 4.47 -26.97 -4.04
CA VAL A 220 5.15 -28.26 -3.89
C VAL A 220 4.33 -29.23 -3.06
N HIS A 221 3.84 -28.81 -1.89
CA HIS A 221 3.05 -29.70 -1.01
C HIS A 221 1.73 -30.15 -1.64
N THR A 222 1.03 -29.24 -2.32
CA THR A 222 -0.33 -29.53 -2.82
C THR A 222 -0.32 -30.16 -4.20
N TYR A 223 0.58 -29.73 -5.08
CA TYR A 223 0.60 -30.14 -6.49
C TYR A 223 1.79 -31.04 -6.85
N GLY A 224 2.81 -31.12 -6.00
CA GLY A 224 3.99 -31.98 -6.24
C GLY A 224 4.90 -31.49 -7.37
N CYS A 225 4.73 -30.26 -7.86
CA CYS A 225 5.50 -29.68 -8.94
C CYS A 225 6.92 -29.32 -8.51
N ARG A 226 7.78 -28.99 -9.46
CA ARG A 226 9.11 -28.38 -9.18
C ARG A 226 9.00 -26.86 -9.29
N VAL A 227 9.70 -26.15 -8.44
CA VAL A 227 9.70 -24.68 -8.44
C VAL A 227 11.14 -24.16 -8.54
N THR A 228 11.39 -23.26 -9.49
CA THR A 228 12.53 -22.33 -9.41
C THR A 228 11.99 -21.01 -8.88
N SER A 229 12.48 -20.55 -7.74
CA SER A 229 12.02 -19.32 -7.09
C SER A 229 13.16 -18.32 -6.95
N VAL A 230 12.96 -17.07 -7.36
CA VAL A 230 14.00 -16.05 -7.34
C VAL A 230 13.63 -14.86 -6.46
N THR A 231 14.62 -14.36 -5.72
CA THR A 231 14.52 -13.10 -4.96
C THR A 231 15.86 -12.35 -5.04
N ILE A 232 15.82 -11.05 -4.82
CA ILE A 232 17.02 -10.22 -4.65
C ILE A 232 17.28 -9.82 -3.19
N SER A 233 16.41 -10.25 -2.26
CA SER A 233 16.54 -10.03 -0.82
C SER A 233 17.25 -11.20 -0.15
N GLN A 234 18.44 -10.96 0.43
CA GLN A 234 19.18 -11.98 1.18
C GLN A 234 18.36 -12.49 2.37
N LYS A 235 17.69 -11.60 3.13
CA LYS A 235 16.87 -11.97 4.31
C LYS A 235 15.71 -12.90 3.94
N GLN A 236 15.03 -12.63 2.81
CA GLN A 236 13.97 -13.50 2.32
C GLN A 236 14.50 -14.83 1.84
N HIS A 237 15.61 -14.83 1.09
CA HIS A 237 16.28 -16.03 0.61
C HIS A 237 16.64 -16.96 1.77
N ASP A 238 17.34 -16.45 2.79
CA ASP A 238 17.79 -17.26 3.91
C ASP A 238 16.65 -17.84 4.72
N TYR A 239 15.58 -17.04 4.93
CA TYR A 239 14.38 -17.50 5.60
C TYR A 239 13.65 -18.59 4.80
N ALA A 240 13.46 -18.39 3.50
CA ALA A 240 12.79 -19.36 2.62
C ALA A 240 13.61 -20.66 2.52
N ALA A 241 14.93 -20.58 2.40
CA ALA A 241 15.82 -21.75 2.39
C ALA A 241 15.67 -22.59 3.69
N ALA A 242 15.71 -21.92 4.85
CA ALA A 242 15.51 -22.58 6.13
C ALA A 242 14.11 -23.19 6.27
N ARG A 243 13.09 -22.52 5.74
CA ARG A 243 11.71 -23.04 5.67
C ARG A 243 11.62 -24.32 4.85
N PHE A 244 12.15 -24.33 3.62
CA PHE A 244 12.08 -25.48 2.72
C PHE A 244 12.81 -26.70 3.27
N GLN A 245 13.92 -26.48 3.98
CA GLN A 245 14.63 -27.56 4.70
C GLN A 245 13.77 -28.15 5.83
N ARG A 246 13.16 -27.31 6.66
CA ARG A 246 12.27 -27.70 7.76
C ARG A 246 11.06 -28.48 7.27
N GLU A 247 10.51 -28.09 6.11
CA GLU A 247 9.33 -28.71 5.49
C GLU A 247 9.69 -29.95 4.67
N GLY A 248 10.98 -30.28 4.47
CA GLY A 248 11.43 -31.46 3.73
C GLY A 248 11.16 -31.41 2.22
N ILE A 249 11.11 -30.21 1.64
CA ILE A 249 10.80 -29.97 0.22
C ILE A 249 11.93 -29.28 -0.55
N ALA A 250 13.07 -29.11 0.06
CA ALA A 250 14.20 -28.38 -0.54
C ALA A 250 14.73 -29.01 -1.84
N ASP A 251 14.55 -30.31 -2.02
CA ASP A 251 14.91 -31.05 -3.24
C ASP A 251 13.99 -30.74 -4.44
N ARG A 252 12.81 -30.17 -4.20
CA ARG A 252 11.86 -29.76 -5.22
C ARG A 252 11.93 -28.28 -5.58
N ILE A 253 12.71 -27.48 -4.82
CA ILE A 253 12.76 -26.01 -4.97
C ILE A 253 14.19 -25.56 -5.22
N ASP A 254 14.42 -25.00 -6.39
CA ASP A 254 15.66 -24.30 -6.76
C ASP A 254 15.51 -22.81 -6.39
N LEU A 255 15.88 -22.47 -5.15
CA LEU A 255 15.82 -21.09 -4.63
C LEU A 255 17.09 -20.34 -4.98
N ARG A 256 16.94 -19.18 -5.67
CA ARG A 256 18.08 -18.40 -6.16
C ARG A 256 18.04 -16.96 -5.64
N LEU A 257 19.19 -16.48 -5.17
CA LEU A 257 19.42 -15.06 -4.93
C LEU A 257 19.81 -14.40 -6.26
N GLN A 258 18.82 -14.11 -7.11
CA GLN A 258 19.02 -13.72 -8.51
C GLN A 258 18.03 -12.65 -8.94
N ASP A 259 18.50 -11.71 -9.78
CA ASP A 259 17.63 -10.74 -10.46
C ASP A 259 16.84 -11.44 -11.58
N TYR A 260 15.56 -11.13 -11.71
CA TYR A 260 14.69 -11.74 -12.74
C TYR A 260 15.22 -11.57 -14.17
N ARG A 261 15.96 -10.49 -14.43
CA ARG A 261 16.56 -10.19 -15.75
C ARG A 261 17.62 -11.21 -16.18
N ASP A 262 18.18 -11.91 -15.21
CA ASP A 262 19.26 -12.89 -15.43
C ASP A 262 18.74 -14.35 -15.44
N ILE A 263 17.42 -14.55 -15.38
CA ILE A 263 16.82 -15.88 -15.46
C ILE A 263 17.04 -16.46 -16.86
N THR A 264 17.43 -17.73 -16.91
CA THR A 264 17.59 -18.52 -18.11
C THR A 264 16.85 -19.84 -17.99
N GLY A 265 16.59 -20.49 -19.11
CA GLY A 265 15.86 -21.76 -19.17
C GLY A 265 14.41 -21.58 -19.62
N THR A 266 13.67 -22.68 -19.61
CA THR A 266 12.25 -22.71 -20.01
C THR A 266 11.43 -23.32 -18.90
N PHE A 267 10.27 -22.71 -18.60
CA PHE A 267 9.38 -23.10 -17.54
C PHE A 267 7.96 -23.34 -18.08
N ASP A 268 7.29 -24.35 -17.56
CA ASP A 268 5.93 -24.68 -17.98
C ASP A 268 4.93 -23.61 -17.51
N LYS A 269 5.19 -23.04 -16.33
CA LYS A 269 4.35 -22.03 -15.70
C LYS A 269 5.20 -20.91 -15.10
N VAL A 270 4.64 -19.70 -15.09
CA VAL A 270 5.28 -18.54 -14.44
C VAL A 270 4.28 -17.92 -13.47
N VAL A 271 4.72 -17.61 -12.26
CA VAL A 271 3.94 -16.89 -11.26
C VAL A 271 4.74 -15.71 -10.70
N SER A 272 4.04 -14.63 -10.38
CA SER A 272 4.60 -13.52 -9.64
C SER A 272 3.51 -12.81 -8.85
N ILE A 273 3.77 -12.52 -7.58
CA ILE A 273 2.78 -11.99 -6.63
C ILE A 273 3.29 -10.68 -6.06
N GLU A 274 2.61 -9.57 -6.44
CA GLU A 274 2.88 -8.20 -5.96
C GLU A 274 4.37 -7.81 -6.00
N MET A 275 5.03 -8.12 -7.12
CA MET A 275 6.41 -7.75 -7.39
C MET A 275 6.52 -6.64 -8.44
N MET A 276 5.54 -6.55 -9.35
CA MET A 276 5.60 -5.60 -10.47
C MET A 276 5.56 -4.14 -10.00
N GLU A 277 4.98 -3.85 -8.85
CA GLU A 277 4.93 -2.52 -8.24
C GLU A 277 6.34 -1.97 -7.96
N ALA A 278 7.29 -2.87 -7.69
CA ALA A 278 8.68 -2.50 -7.44
C ALA A 278 9.52 -2.31 -8.71
N LEU A 279 8.98 -2.59 -9.90
CA LEU A 279 9.73 -2.46 -11.17
C LEU A 279 9.87 -1.00 -11.62
N GLY A 280 8.78 -0.24 -11.47
CA GLY A 280 8.61 1.05 -12.11
C GLY A 280 8.26 0.92 -13.61
N ASP A 281 7.57 1.92 -14.15
CA ASP A 281 7.00 1.89 -15.52
C ASP A 281 8.02 1.59 -16.63
N LYS A 282 9.24 2.08 -16.46
CA LYS A 282 10.32 1.93 -17.47
C LYS A 282 10.72 0.47 -17.72
N TYR A 283 10.54 -0.41 -16.73
CA TYR A 283 11.02 -1.79 -16.80
C TYR A 283 9.92 -2.82 -17.04
N LEU A 284 8.67 -2.40 -17.26
CA LEU A 284 7.57 -3.31 -17.54
C LEU A 284 7.77 -4.10 -18.82
N GLU A 285 8.21 -3.45 -19.90
CA GLU A 285 8.51 -4.16 -21.16
C GLU A 285 9.68 -5.14 -20.96
N THR A 286 10.73 -4.76 -20.25
CA THR A 286 11.84 -5.68 -19.92
C THR A 286 11.34 -6.91 -19.14
N TYR A 287 10.41 -6.70 -18.21
CA TYR A 287 9.81 -7.78 -17.42
C TYR A 287 8.99 -8.73 -18.29
N PHE A 288 8.09 -8.22 -19.12
CA PHE A 288 7.28 -9.04 -20.01
C PHE A 288 8.09 -9.72 -21.11
N ALA A 289 9.14 -9.05 -21.63
CA ALA A 289 10.07 -9.67 -22.57
C ALA A 289 10.77 -10.90 -21.93
N LYS A 290 11.20 -10.77 -20.66
CA LYS A 290 11.80 -11.89 -19.93
C LYS A 290 10.79 -13.03 -19.69
N ILE A 291 9.57 -12.72 -19.27
CA ILE A 291 8.53 -13.75 -19.11
C ILE A 291 8.27 -14.46 -20.44
N HIS A 292 8.13 -13.71 -21.52
CA HIS A 292 7.92 -14.27 -22.85
C HIS A 292 9.09 -15.17 -23.31
N GLU A 293 10.33 -14.80 -22.98
CA GLU A 293 11.55 -15.59 -23.28
C GLU A 293 11.54 -16.93 -22.56
N VAL A 294 11.15 -16.96 -21.28
CA VAL A 294 11.34 -18.13 -20.42
C VAL A 294 10.11 -19.02 -20.27
N VAL A 295 8.91 -18.55 -20.64
CA VAL A 295 7.70 -19.37 -20.59
C VAL A 295 7.61 -20.29 -21.82
N ALA A 296 7.32 -21.57 -21.59
CA ALA A 296 7.14 -22.57 -22.63
C ALA A 296 6.04 -22.16 -23.64
N PRO A 297 6.04 -22.67 -24.88
CA PRO A 297 5.05 -22.32 -25.91
C PRO A 297 3.60 -22.48 -25.46
N ASN A 298 3.29 -23.53 -24.71
CA ASN A 298 1.96 -23.79 -24.14
C ASN A 298 1.88 -23.41 -22.64
N GLY A 299 2.84 -22.65 -22.14
CA GLY A 299 2.89 -22.24 -20.76
C GLY A 299 1.79 -21.25 -20.39
N LEU A 300 1.52 -21.15 -19.09
CA LEU A 300 0.61 -20.18 -18.52
C LEU A 300 1.37 -19.27 -17.55
N VAL A 301 0.93 -18.01 -17.48
CA VAL A 301 1.52 -17.00 -16.60
C VAL A 301 0.42 -16.46 -15.69
N ALA A 302 0.59 -16.53 -14.38
CA ALA A 302 -0.34 -15.94 -13.41
C ALA A 302 0.37 -14.83 -12.62
N LEU A 303 -0.20 -13.65 -12.65
CA LEU A 303 0.34 -12.45 -12.01
C LEU A 303 -0.68 -11.89 -11.02
N GLN A 304 -0.27 -11.62 -9.79
CA GLN A 304 -1.04 -10.81 -8.84
C GLN A 304 -0.38 -9.44 -8.73
N TYR A 305 -1.13 -8.36 -8.90
CA TYR A 305 -0.59 -7.00 -8.82
C TYR A 305 -1.66 -5.97 -8.49
N ILE A 306 -1.22 -4.88 -7.84
CA ILE A 306 -2.07 -3.76 -7.47
C ILE A 306 -2.33 -2.88 -8.70
N THR A 307 -3.59 -2.44 -8.85
CA THR A 307 -4.02 -1.63 -10.00
C THR A 307 -4.67 -0.34 -9.57
N CYS A 308 -4.51 0.68 -10.40
CA CYS A 308 -5.33 1.87 -10.39
C CYS A 308 -6.18 1.94 -11.68
N PRO A 309 -7.26 2.74 -11.72
CA PRO A 309 -8.00 2.98 -12.94
C PRO A 309 -7.10 3.54 -14.05
N ASP A 310 -7.24 3.04 -15.29
CA ASP A 310 -6.46 3.52 -16.45
C ASP A 310 -6.55 5.03 -16.62
N SER A 311 -7.71 5.62 -16.36
CA SER A 311 -7.93 7.06 -16.43
C SER A 311 -7.07 7.88 -15.45
N ARG A 312 -6.64 7.28 -14.34
CA ARG A 312 -5.81 7.90 -13.29
C ARG A 312 -4.34 7.52 -13.36
N HIS A 313 -3.97 6.46 -14.09
CA HIS A 313 -2.60 5.95 -14.14
C HIS A 313 -1.58 7.04 -14.51
N GLY A 314 -1.87 7.86 -15.54
CA GLY A 314 -0.98 8.95 -15.94
C GLY A 314 -0.78 10.03 -14.87
N GLN A 315 -1.75 10.23 -13.98
CA GLN A 315 -1.65 11.16 -12.85
C GLN A 315 -0.83 10.53 -11.72
N MET A 316 -1.13 9.30 -11.33
CA MET A 316 -0.43 8.56 -10.27
C MET A 316 1.05 8.36 -10.60
N LYS A 317 1.37 8.08 -11.86
CA LYS A 317 2.76 7.98 -12.34
C LYS A 317 3.55 9.30 -12.17
N ARG A 318 2.90 10.46 -12.22
CA ARG A 318 3.56 11.77 -12.08
C ARG A 318 3.61 12.30 -10.65
N GLY A 319 2.74 11.81 -9.79
CA GLY A 319 2.68 12.17 -8.37
C GLY A 319 3.62 11.32 -7.52
N ILE A 320 3.81 11.75 -6.30
CA ILE A 320 4.39 10.93 -5.22
C ILE A 320 3.35 11.00 -4.11
N ASP A 321 2.82 9.86 -3.72
CA ASP A 321 1.93 9.75 -2.59
C ASP A 321 2.69 9.48 -1.28
N TRP A 322 1.94 9.44 -0.20
CA TRP A 322 2.50 9.19 1.12
C TRP A 322 3.16 7.80 1.22
N ILE A 323 2.58 6.77 0.57
CA ILE A 323 3.10 5.39 0.56
C ILE A 323 4.45 5.33 -0.14
N GLN A 324 4.56 5.95 -1.32
CA GLN A 324 5.82 6.01 -2.06
C GLN A 324 6.92 6.77 -1.31
N LYS A 325 6.55 7.79 -0.52
CA LYS A 325 7.52 8.57 0.25
C LYS A 325 8.01 7.84 1.49
N HIS A 326 7.14 7.13 2.22
CA HIS A 326 7.41 6.69 3.59
C HIS A 326 7.44 5.17 3.78
N ILE A 327 6.86 4.38 2.86
CA ILE A 327 6.73 2.92 3.00
C ILE A 327 7.43 2.20 1.87
N PHE A 328 7.09 2.48 0.60
CA PHE A 328 7.63 1.79 -0.58
C PHE A 328 8.30 2.77 -1.56
N PRO A 329 9.50 3.28 -1.24
CA PRO A 329 10.21 4.19 -2.14
C PRO A 329 10.46 3.55 -3.51
N GLY A 330 10.06 4.27 -4.57
CA GLY A 330 10.25 3.81 -5.95
C GLY A 330 9.15 2.87 -6.46
N SER A 331 8.14 2.50 -5.65
CA SER A 331 6.97 1.76 -6.13
C SER A 331 6.11 2.58 -7.08
N LEU A 332 5.37 1.88 -7.92
CA LEU A 332 4.40 2.50 -8.84
C LEU A 332 3.17 1.60 -8.94
N LEU A 333 1.99 2.20 -8.77
CA LEU A 333 0.74 1.53 -9.07
C LEU A 333 0.58 1.42 -10.59
N LEU A 334 0.19 0.22 -11.03
CA LEU A 334 -0.02 -0.11 -12.42
C LEU A 334 -1.49 0.08 -12.81
N SER A 335 -1.78 -0.02 -14.10
CA SER A 335 -3.15 -0.19 -14.56
C SER A 335 -3.25 -1.39 -15.50
N ILE A 336 -4.44 -1.97 -15.62
CA ILE A 336 -4.67 -3.15 -16.49
C ILE A 336 -4.27 -2.85 -17.92
N GLY A 337 -4.66 -1.69 -18.45
CA GLY A 337 -4.30 -1.25 -19.80
C GLY A 337 -2.80 -1.06 -19.97
N ARG A 338 -2.09 -0.50 -18.99
CA ARG A 338 -0.63 -0.34 -19.04
C ARG A 338 0.11 -1.68 -19.05
N VAL A 339 -0.33 -2.63 -18.21
CA VAL A 339 0.24 -3.98 -18.15
C VAL A 339 -0.03 -4.74 -19.44
N SER A 340 -1.27 -4.71 -19.96
CA SER A 340 -1.63 -5.34 -21.22
C SER A 340 -0.83 -4.75 -22.40
N HIS A 341 -0.61 -3.44 -22.41
CA HIS A 341 0.22 -2.77 -23.42
C HIS A 341 1.68 -3.27 -23.38
N ALA A 342 2.25 -3.44 -22.19
CA ALA A 342 3.62 -3.96 -22.05
C ALA A 342 3.73 -5.40 -22.56
N ALA A 343 2.77 -6.27 -22.23
CA ALA A 343 2.72 -7.64 -22.72
C ALA A 343 2.65 -7.70 -24.27
N GLN A 344 1.77 -6.90 -24.88
CA GLN A 344 1.62 -6.84 -26.34
C GLN A 344 2.87 -6.33 -27.07
N ARG A 345 3.61 -5.40 -26.45
CA ARG A 345 4.83 -4.85 -27.08
C ARG A 345 6.02 -5.80 -27.08
N THR A 346 5.99 -6.84 -26.28
CA THR A 346 7.14 -7.71 -26.01
C THR A 346 6.97 -9.15 -26.48
N GLY A 347 5.77 -9.50 -26.95
CA GLY A 347 5.46 -10.83 -27.42
C GLY A 347 3.98 -11.03 -27.70
N ASP A 348 3.57 -12.30 -27.72
CA ASP A 348 2.22 -12.72 -28.05
C ASP A 348 1.36 -13.11 -26.82
N LEU A 349 1.84 -12.79 -25.62
CA LEU A 349 1.06 -13.00 -24.41
C LEU A 349 -0.16 -12.07 -24.36
N PHE A 350 -1.33 -12.62 -24.13
CA PHE A 350 -2.56 -11.86 -23.93
C PHE A 350 -3.28 -12.27 -22.65
N LEU A 351 -4.06 -11.34 -22.10
CA LEU A 351 -4.87 -11.56 -20.91
C LEU A 351 -6.00 -12.54 -21.21
N HIS A 352 -6.01 -13.69 -20.54
CA HIS A 352 -7.02 -14.74 -20.66
C HIS A 352 -8.11 -14.64 -19.59
N LYS A 353 -7.68 -14.38 -18.33
CA LYS A 353 -8.57 -14.30 -17.17
C LYS A 353 -8.10 -13.22 -16.21
N LEU A 354 -9.06 -12.57 -15.54
CA LEU A 354 -8.78 -11.59 -14.50
C LEU A 354 -9.80 -11.71 -13.37
N ASP A 355 -9.31 -11.90 -12.16
CA ASP A 355 -10.09 -11.88 -10.92
C ASP A 355 -9.73 -10.63 -10.11
N ASP A 356 -10.72 -9.84 -9.69
CA ASP A 356 -10.53 -8.66 -8.86
C ASP A 356 -10.62 -9.05 -7.37
N LEU A 357 -9.60 -8.68 -6.61
CA LEU A 357 -9.46 -8.95 -5.17
C LEU A 357 -9.36 -7.66 -4.33
N GLY A 358 -9.81 -6.52 -4.86
CA GLY A 358 -9.63 -5.23 -4.16
C GLY A 358 -10.28 -5.19 -2.78
N LEU A 359 -11.50 -5.75 -2.62
CA LEU A 359 -12.16 -5.84 -1.32
C LEU A 359 -11.48 -6.86 -0.39
N ASP A 360 -10.89 -7.92 -0.96
CA ASP A 360 -10.11 -8.89 -0.21
C ASP A 360 -8.86 -8.24 0.40
N TYR A 361 -8.22 -7.33 -0.35
CA TYR A 361 -7.07 -6.61 0.19
C TYR A 361 -7.46 -5.65 1.31
N ALA A 362 -8.59 -4.96 1.18
CA ALA A 362 -9.10 -4.13 2.28
C ALA A 362 -9.26 -4.94 3.57
N ARG A 363 -9.83 -6.16 3.48
CA ARG A 363 -9.97 -7.06 4.63
C ARG A 363 -8.60 -7.52 5.14
N THR A 364 -7.71 -7.95 4.27
CA THR A 364 -6.34 -8.38 4.62
C THR A 364 -5.59 -7.31 5.42
N LEU A 365 -5.66 -6.05 4.98
CA LEU A 365 -5.02 -4.92 5.66
C LEU A 365 -5.62 -4.64 7.05
N ARG A 366 -6.93 -4.82 7.23
CA ARG A 366 -7.59 -4.71 8.54
C ARG A 366 -7.18 -5.84 9.49
N GLU A 367 -7.04 -7.07 8.99
CA GLU A 367 -6.53 -8.20 9.78
C GLU A 367 -5.08 -7.93 10.22
N TRP A 368 -4.22 -7.46 9.32
CA TRP A 368 -2.86 -7.05 9.67
C TRP A 368 -2.84 -5.94 10.70
N HIS A 369 -3.69 -4.91 10.54
CA HIS A 369 -3.81 -3.82 11.49
C HIS A 369 -4.24 -4.31 12.88
N THR A 370 -5.23 -5.20 12.95
CA THR A 370 -5.73 -5.79 14.19
C THR A 370 -4.63 -6.58 14.89
N THR A 371 -3.94 -7.46 14.16
CA THR A 371 -2.86 -8.29 14.71
C THR A 371 -1.67 -7.45 15.15
N PHE A 372 -1.27 -6.44 14.36
CA PHE A 372 -0.20 -5.50 14.70
C PHE A 372 -0.48 -4.78 16.03
N ASN A 373 -1.70 -4.25 16.20
CA ASN A 373 -2.07 -3.54 17.41
C ASN A 373 -2.20 -4.47 18.62
N ALA A 374 -2.58 -5.72 18.44
CA ALA A 374 -2.57 -6.72 19.50
C ALA A 374 -1.15 -7.09 19.98
N ARG A 375 -0.12 -6.77 19.19
CA ARG A 375 1.29 -7.09 19.47
C ARG A 375 2.16 -5.87 19.80
N LEU A 376 1.58 -4.70 20.09
CA LEU A 376 2.33 -3.46 20.38
C LEU A 376 3.42 -3.61 21.47
N PRO A 377 3.23 -4.35 22.57
CA PRO A 377 4.32 -4.56 23.53
C PRO A 377 5.55 -5.22 22.89
N ALA A 378 5.34 -6.22 22.04
CA ALA A 378 6.44 -6.89 21.32
C ALA A 378 7.07 -5.98 20.27
N VAL A 379 6.27 -5.17 19.55
CA VAL A 379 6.76 -4.17 18.60
C VAL A 379 7.68 -3.17 19.30
N ARG A 380 7.27 -2.64 20.45
CA ARG A 380 8.13 -1.77 21.27
C ARG A 380 9.39 -2.48 21.79
N GLY A 381 9.27 -3.77 22.12
CA GLY A 381 10.40 -4.61 22.52
C GLY A 381 11.47 -4.75 21.44
N LEU A 382 11.10 -4.64 20.16
CA LEU A 382 12.03 -4.58 19.03
C LEU A 382 12.65 -3.18 18.80
N GLY A 383 12.33 -2.19 19.63
CA GLY A 383 12.89 -0.84 19.58
C GLY A 383 12.09 0.16 18.73
N PHE A 384 10.89 -0.19 18.27
CA PHE A 384 10.05 0.73 17.51
C PHE A 384 9.28 1.68 18.44
N ASP A 385 9.34 2.96 18.13
CA ASP A 385 8.71 4.04 18.90
C ASP A 385 7.24 4.31 18.49
N ASP A 386 6.58 5.19 19.25
CA ASP A 386 5.18 5.54 18.99
C ASP A 386 4.99 6.23 17.62
N ARG A 387 6.01 6.96 17.14
CA ARG A 387 6.00 7.58 15.81
C ARG A 387 5.98 6.50 14.73
N PHE A 388 6.76 5.43 14.88
CA PHE A 388 6.73 4.28 13.99
C PHE A 388 5.36 3.58 14.03
N ILE A 389 4.81 3.36 15.22
CA ILE A 389 3.50 2.73 15.42
C ILE A 389 2.40 3.55 14.72
N ARG A 390 2.39 4.88 14.88
CA ARG A 390 1.44 5.75 14.17
C ARG A 390 1.61 5.66 12.65
N ARG A 391 2.87 5.63 12.16
CA ARG A 391 3.17 5.46 10.73
C ARG A 391 2.63 4.15 10.19
N TRP A 392 2.78 3.05 10.93
CA TRP A 392 2.34 1.72 10.49
C TRP A 392 0.81 1.61 10.48
N ASN A 393 0.14 2.13 11.50
CA ASN A 393 -1.31 2.22 11.55
C ASN A 393 -1.88 3.06 10.41
N TYR A 394 -1.28 4.22 10.14
CA TYR A 394 -1.68 5.07 9.03
C TYR A 394 -1.53 4.34 7.69
N TYR A 395 -0.38 3.69 7.46
CA TYR A 395 -0.14 2.89 6.26
C TYR A 395 -1.22 1.86 6.02
N LEU A 396 -1.46 0.98 6.99
CA LEU A 396 -2.39 -0.13 6.84
C LEU A 396 -3.82 0.35 6.57
N LEU A 397 -4.30 1.33 7.34
CA LEU A 397 -5.68 1.82 7.20
C LEU A 397 -5.86 2.80 6.03
N TYR A 398 -4.83 3.56 5.64
CA TYR A 398 -4.85 4.33 4.39
C TYR A 398 -5.05 3.42 3.18
N CYS A 399 -4.29 2.33 3.10
CA CYS A 399 -4.43 1.35 2.03
C CYS A 399 -5.79 0.63 2.12
N ALA A 400 -6.24 0.21 3.31
CA ALA A 400 -7.54 -0.43 3.50
C ALA A 400 -8.68 0.45 2.96
N ALA A 401 -8.68 1.75 3.29
CA ALA A 401 -9.66 2.70 2.77
C ALA A 401 -9.60 2.82 1.24
N ALA A 402 -8.41 2.91 0.66
CA ALA A 402 -8.24 3.06 -0.78
C ALA A 402 -8.79 1.84 -1.55
N PHE A 403 -8.59 0.62 -1.04
CA PHE A 403 -9.17 -0.60 -1.60
C PHE A 403 -10.67 -0.71 -1.34
N ALA A 404 -11.14 -0.43 -0.11
CA ALA A 404 -12.56 -0.47 0.25
C ALA A 404 -13.40 0.49 -0.58
N MET A 405 -12.88 1.68 -0.85
CA MET A 405 -13.51 2.70 -1.70
C MET A 405 -13.35 2.44 -3.19
N ARG A 406 -12.70 1.33 -3.60
CA ARG A 406 -12.43 1.00 -5.02
C ARG A 406 -11.66 2.10 -5.76
N ASN A 407 -10.89 2.90 -5.04
CA ASN A 407 -10.01 3.92 -5.61
C ASN A 407 -8.77 3.28 -6.26
N ILE A 408 -8.36 2.13 -5.73
CA ILE A 408 -7.39 1.19 -6.29
C ILE A 408 -7.94 -0.23 -6.14
N SER A 409 -7.32 -1.20 -6.82
CA SER A 409 -7.65 -2.62 -6.69
C SER A 409 -6.39 -3.47 -6.74
N VAL A 410 -6.54 -4.78 -6.50
CA VAL A 410 -5.53 -5.80 -6.78
C VAL A 410 -6.18 -6.90 -7.59
N VAL A 411 -5.46 -7.46 -8.55
CA VAL A 411 -6.01 -8.45 -9.46
C VAL A 411 -5.11 -9.69 -9.53
N GLN A 412 -5.73 -10.86 -9.74
CA GLN A 412 -5.05 -12.04 -10.27
C GLN A 412 -5.35 -12.13 -11.77
N ALA A 413 -4.31 -12.07 -12.59
CA ALA A 413 -4.41 -12.04 -14.04
C ALA A 413 -3.64 -13.20 -14.65
N THR A 414 -4.32 -14.00 -15.49
CA THR A 414 -3.72 -15.13 -16.22
C THR A 414 -3.46 -14.72 -17.65
N TYR A 415 -2.24 -14.95 -18.12
CA TYR A 415 -1.82 -14.71 -19.48
C TYR A 415 -1.46 -16.02 -20.17
N THR A 416 -1.67 -16.06 -21.47
CA THR A 416 -1.36 -17.21 -22.35
C THR A 416 -0.96 -16.74 -23.73
N ARG A 417 -0.40 -17.66 -24.51
CA ARG A 417 -0.21 -17.45 -25.95
C ARG A 417 -1.43 -17.92 -26.75
N PRO A 418 -1.63 -17.42 -27.99
CA PRO A 418 -2.68 -17.90 -28.89
C PRO A 418 -2.60 -19.42 -29.14
N ASN A 419 -3.76 -20.02 -29.35
CA ASN A 419 -3.90 -21.45 -29.68
C ASN A 419 -3.41 -22.43 -28.61
N ASN A 420 -3.25 -22.00 -27.38
CA ASN A 420 -2.82 -22.88 -26.29
C ASN A 420 -3.83 -24.03 -26.06
N PRO A 421 -3.43 -25.30 -26.27
CA PRO A 421 -4.35 -26.44 -26.14
C PRO A 421 -4.80 -26.68 -24.70
N LEU A 422 -4.08 -26.20 -23.71
CA LEU A 422 -4.48 -26.33 -22.29
C LEU A 422 -5.75 -25.55 -21.95
N LEU A 423 -6.17 -24.63 -22.82
CA LEU A 423 -7.32 -23.75 -22.59
C LEU A 423 -8.52 -24.07 -23.52
N ARG A 424 -8.45 -25.19 -24.23
CA ARG A 424 -9.53 -25.67 -25.12
C ARG A 424 -10.53 -26.54 -24.36
#